data_b0df56331fb704aaa1bbac666321e162
#
_entry.id   b0df56331fb704aaa1bbac666321e162
#
_cell.length_a   1.000
_cell.length_b   1.000
_cell.length_c   1.000
_cell.angle_alpha   90.00
_cell.angle_beta   90.00
_cell.angle_gamma   90.00
#
_symmetry.space_group_name_H-M   'P 1'
#
loop_
_entity.id
_entity.type
_entity.pdbx_description
1 polymer ?
#
loop_
_entity_poly.entity_id
_entity_poly.type
_entity_poly.pdbx_seq_one_letter_code
_entity_poly.pdbx_strand_id
1 'polypeptide(L)'
;MSVVKGIDNAVDEYIKENGGEDSFITGWIMVASMSSPSHDSGMTDGYVTVTSDGLPHHVQIGLLTVALQDKQSMAMVASMASILSSDEEDE
;
A
#
# COMPACT_ATOMS: atom_id res chain seq x y z
N MET A 1 -14.41 -5.40 -20.11
CA MET A 1 -13.75 -5.76 -18.85
C MET A 1 -13.08 -4.51 -18.28
N SER A 2 -13.33 -4.18 -17.05
CA SER A 2 -12.73 -3.00 -16.44
C SER A 2 -11.36 -3.30 -15.86
N VAL A 3 -10.53 -2.26 -15.73
CA VAL A 3 -9.22 -2.39 -15.11
C VAL A 3 -9.35 -2.81 -13.65
N VAL A 4 -10.39 -2.31 -12.97
CA VAL A 4 -10.66 -2.68 -11.57
C VAL A 4 -10.89 -4.19 -11.44
N LYS A 5 -11.59 -4.78 -12.40
CA LYS A 5 -11.83 -6.23 -12.39
C LYS A 5 -10.53 -7.02 -12.52
N GLY A 6 -9.61 -6.52 -13.34
CA GLY A 6 -8.28 -7.12 -13.47
C GLY A 6 -7.51 -7.06 -12.17
N ILE A 7 -7.61 -5.94 -11.45
CA ILE A 7 -6.95 -5.79 -10.15
C ILE A 7 -7.57 -6.74 -9.13
N ASP A 8 -8.91 -6.87 -9.12
CA ASP A 8 -9.62 -7.82 -8.27
C ASP A 8 -9.05 -9.22 -8.41
N ASN A 9 -8.89 -9.66 -9.66
CA ASN A 9 -8.39 -11.00 -9.95
C ASN A 9 -6.96 -11.19 -9.47
N ALA A 10 -6.11 -10.19 -9.69
CA ALA A 10 -4.70 -10.25 -9.29
C ALA A 10 -4.57 -10.29 -7.76
N VAL A 11 -5.35 -9.49 -7.05
CA VAL A 11 -5.32 -9.45 -5.59
C VAL A 11 -5.84 -10.77 -5.02
N ASP A 12 -6.90 -11.31 -5.62
CA ASP A 12 -7.48 -12.59 -5.19
C ASP A 12 -6.45 -13.72 -5.31
N GLU A 13 -5.74 -13.78 -6.43
CA GLU A 13 -4.66 -14.75 -6.63
C GLU A 13 -3.56 -14.61 -5.58
N TYR A 14 -3.15 -13.37 -5.33
CA TYR A 14 -2.10 -13.10 -4.34
C TYR A 14 -2.52 -13.57 -2.95
N ILE A 15 -3.75 -13.30 -2.57
CA ILE A 15 -4.30 -13.71 -1.26
C ILE A 15 -4.31 -15.23 -1.13
N LYS A 16 -4.72 -15.93 -2.17
CA LYS A 16 -4.77 -17.39 -2.15
C LYS A 16 -3.39 -18.02 -2.07
N GLU A 17 -2.41 -17.42 -2.73
CA GLU A 17 -1.04 -17.92 -2.68
C GLU A 17 -0.39 -17.70 -1.32
N ASN A 18 -0.71 -16.61 -0.64
CA ASN A 18 -0.04 -16.23 0.60
C ASN A 18 -0.88 -16.51 1.85
N GLY A 19 -2.20 -16.55 1.72
CA GLY A 19 -3.09 -16.77 2.86
C GLY A 19 -3.75 -18.15 2.90
N GLY A 20 -3.55 -18.96 1.86
CA GLY A 20 -4.15 -20.28 1.75
C GLY A 20 -5.34 -20.29 0.81
N GLU A 21 -5.67 -21.47 0.30
CA GLU A 21 -6.73 -21.65 -0.70
C GLU A 21 -8.11 -21.27 -0.19
N ASP A 22 -8.33 -21.36 1.12
CA ASP A 22 -9.60 -21.03 1.73
C ASP A 22 -9.80 -19.54 1.97
N SER A 23 -8.75 -18.76 1.78
CA SER A 23 -8.82 -17.31 1.96
C SER A 23 -9.53 -16.65 0.79
N PHE A 24 -10.30 -15.61 1.07
CA PHE A 24 -10.95 -14.82 0.04
C PHE A 24 -10.89 -13.34 0.40
N ILE A 25 -10.91 -12.52 -0.63
CA ILE A 25 -10.82 -11.08 -0.44
C ILE A 25 -12.20 -10.49 -0.20
N THR A 26 -12.30 -9.61 0.80
CA THR A 26 -13.56 -8.91 1.10
C THR A 26 -13.55 -7.48 0.57
N GLY A 27 -12.38 -6.93 0.30
CA GLY A 27 -12.25 -5.61 -0.28
C GLY A 27 -10.79 -5.19 -0.30
N TRP A 28 -10.47 -4.22 -1.13
CA TRP A 28 -9.11 -3.72 -1.23
C TRP A 28 -9.11 -2.25 -1.63
N ILE A 29 -8.01 -1.58 -1.31
CA ILE A 29 -7.75 -0.21 -1.75
C ILE A 29 -6.30 -0.15 -2.21
N MET A 30 -6.06 0.55 -3.31
CA MET A 30 -4.73 0.72 -3.88
C MET A 30 -4.43 2.21 -3.99
N VAL A 31 -3.24 2.60 -3.57
CA VAL A 31 -2.75 3.97 -3.72
C VAL A 31 -1.45 3.89 -4.51
N ALA A 32 -1.37 4.63 -5.59
CA ALA A 32 -0.18 4.65 -6.41
C ALA A 32 0.30 6.09 -6.58
N SER A 33 1.61 6.29 -6.45
CA SER A 33 2.21 7.57 -6.74
C SER A 33 2.49 7.64 -8.24
N MET A 34 2.41 8.84 -8.79
CA MET A 34 2.65 9.05 -10.21
C MET A 34 3.40 10.36 -10.43
N SER A 35 4.10 10.43 -11.54
CA SER A 35 4.81 11.62 -11.94
C SER A 35 4.58 11.81 -13.43
N SER A 36 4.25 13.02 -13.84
CA SER A 36 3.94 13.34 -15.23
C SER A 36 4.72 14.56 -15.67
N PRO A 37 5.10 14.64 -16.97
CA PRO A 37 5.74 15.84 -17.50
C PRO A 37 4.77 17.02 -17.43
N SER A 38 5.31 18.19 -17.09
CA SER A 38 4.56 19.43 -17.08
C SER A 38 5.29 20.46 -17.95
N HIS A 39 4.53 21.22 -18.74
CA HIS A 39 5.10 22.24 -19.62
C HIS A 39 5.77 23.36 -18.81
N ASP A 40 5.25 23.66 -17.64
CA ASP A 40 5.70 24.82 -16.86
C ASP A 40 6.79 24.50 -15.84
N SER A 41 6.75 23.32 -15.28
CA SER A 41 7.62 22.99 -14.14
C SER A 41 8.42 21.69 -14.29
N GLY A 42 8.39 21.09 -15.47
CA GLY A 42 9.09 19.85 -15.74
C GLY A 42 8.31 18.62 -15.36
N MET A 43 8.28 18.27 -14.07
CA MET A 43 7.54 17.09 -13.60
C MET A 43 6.53 17.47 -12.55
N THR A 44 5.36 16.88 -12.65
CA THR A 44 4.29 17.07 -11.66
C THR A 44 4.03 15.73 -10.96
N ASP A 45 4.14 15.74 -9.65
CA ASP A 45 3.90 14.54 -8.84
C ASP A 45 2.45 14.51 -8.34
N GLY A 46 1.93 13.31 -8.20
CA GLY A 46 0.59 13.13 -7.71
C GLY A 46 0.38 11.70 -7.26
N TYR A 47 -0.85 11.39 -6.94
CA TYR A 47 -1.21 10.02 -6.59
C TYR A 47 -2.62 9.70 -7.08
N VAL A 48 -2.90 8.42 -7.20
CA VAL A 48 -4.21 7.93 -7.60
C VAL A 48 -4.64 6.84 -6.63
N THR A 49 -5.91 6.85 -6.28
CA THR A 49 -6.50 5.87 -5.37
C THR A 49 -7.58 5.10 -6.10
N VAL A 50 -7.55 3.78 -5.98
CA VAL A 50 -8.54 2.90 -6.59
C VAL A 50 -9.02 1.90 -5.53
N THR A 51 -10.32 1.65 -5.50
CA THR A 51 -10.90 0.70 -4.55
C THR A 51 -11.68 -0.37 -5.30
N SER A 52 -11.88 -1.50 -4.65
CA SER A 52 -12.78 -2.53 -5.16
C SER A 52 -14.21 -1.97 -5.21
N ASP A 53 -15.01 -2.50 -6.13
CA ASP A 53 -16.39 -2.03 -6.32
C ASP A 53 -17.22 -2.27 -5.06
N GLY A 54 -18.00 -1.24 -4.71
CA GLY A 54 -18.93 -1.35 -3.59
C GLY A 54 -18.32 -1.29 -2.20
N LEU A 55 -17.05 -0.94 -2.09
CA LEU A 55 -16.41 -0.86 -0.78
C LEU A 55 -16.85 0.40 -0.04
N PRO A 56 -17.51 0.25 1.14
CA PRO A 56 -17.95 1.43 1.90
C PRO A 56 -16.81 2.32 2.36
N HIS A 57 -17.07 3.61 2.50
CA HIS A 57 -16.03 4.57 2.90
C HIS A 57 -15.39 4.24 4.24
N HIS A 58 -16.18 3.80 5.22
CA HIS A 58 -15.62 3.46 6.53
C HIS A 58 -14.66 2.28 6.48
N VAL A 59 -14.89 1.33 5.57
CA VAL A 59 -13.98 0.21 5.36
C VAL A 59 -12.70 0.68 4.67
N GLN A 60 -12.84 1.59 3.68
CA GLN A 60 -11.70 2.18 3.00
C GLN A 60 -10.79 2.90 4.00
N ILE A 61 -11.37 3.70 4.88
CA ILE A 61 -10.62 4.43 5.91
C ILE A 61 -9.95 3.45 6.86
N GLY A 62 -10.65 2.38 7.25
CA GLY A 62 -10.08 1.35 8.11
C GLY A 62 -8.88 0.66 7.50
N LEU A 63 -8.96 0.30 6.22
CA LEU A 63 -7.85 -0.32 5.50
C LEU A 63 -6.64 0.61 5.42
N LEU A 64 -6.88 1.89 5.09
CA LEU A 64 -5.81 2.87 5.01
C LEU A 64 -5.17 3.11 6.38
N THR A 65 -5.97 3.13 7.43
CA THR A 65 -5.48 3.32 8.80
C THR A 65 -4.57 2.15 9.21
N VAL A 66 -5.00 0.92 8.95
CA VAL A 66 -4.20 -0.26 9.27
C VAL A 66 -2.89 -0.26 8.48
N ALA A 67 -2.96 0.05 7.18
CA ALA A 67 -1.77 0.11 6.35
C ALA A 67 -0.79 1.17 6.84
N LEU A 68 -1.30 2.35 7.21
CA LEU A 68 -0.47 3.43 7.73
C LEU A 68 0.22 3.03 9.04
N GLN A 69 -0.53 2.44 9.97
CA GLN A 69 0.01 1.99 11.25
C GLN A 69 1.09 0.93 11.04
N ASP A 70 0.86 0.02 10.10
CA ASP A 70 1.83 -1.03 9.78
C ASP A 70 3.14 -0.41 9.26
N LYS A 71 3.03 0.55 8.35
CA LYS A 71 4.22 1.20 7.79
C LYS A 71 4.94 2.06 8.83
N GLN A 72 4.21 2.72 9.70
CA GLN A 72 4.80 3.51 10.77
C GLN A 72 5.57 2.61 11.75
N SER A 73 5.02 1.46 12.08
CA SER A 73 5.70 0.48 12.93
C SER A 73 6.98 -0.03 12.29
N MET A 74 6.93 -0.35 11.01
CA MET A 74 8.11 -0.81 10.27
C MET A 74 9.18 0.26 10.21
N ALA A 75 8.79 1.51 9.98
CA ALA A 75 9.73 2.64 9.96
C ALA A 75 10.38 2.85 11.32
N MET A 76 9.61 2.71 12.39
CA MET A 76 10.15 2.83 13.76
C MET A 76 11.18 1.75 14.04
N VAL A 77 10.86 0.50 13.70
CA VAL A 77 11.80 -0.62 13.89
C VAL A 77 13.08 -0.40 13.09
N ALA A 78 12.96 0.05 11.85
CA ALA A 78 14.12 0.33 11.02
C ALA A 78 15.00 1.43 11.60
N SER A 79 14.37 2.50 12.13
CA SER A 79 15.09 3.59 12.80
C SER A 79 15.84 3.12 14.03
N MET A 80 15.18 2.31 14.85
CA MET A 80 15.80 1.75 16.06
C MET A 80 16.99 0.86 15.71
N ALA A 81 16.84 0.02 14.69
CA ALA A 81 17.92 -0.85 14.23
C ALA A 81 19.11 -0.04 13.75
N SER A 82 18.85 1.05 13.03
CA SER A 82 19.90 1.95 12.55
C SER A 82 20.66 2.62 13.71
N ILE A 83 19.93 3.07 14.72
CA ILE A 83 20.52 3.68 15.91
C ILE A 83 21.42 2.69 16.65
N LEU A 84 20.93 1.46 16.82
CA LEU A 84 21.70 0.43 17.51
C LEU A 84 22.98 0.07 16.74
N SER A 85 22.89 0.01 15.42
CA SER A 85 24.06 -0.25 14.58
C SER A 85 25.10 0.85 14.69
N SER A 86 24.64 2.11 14.73
CA SER A 86 25.53 3.25 14.89
C SER A 86 26.27 3.22 16.22
N ASP A 87 25.59 2.85 17.29
CA ASP A 87 26.22 2.74 18.61
C ASP A 87 27.30 1.67 18.62
N GLU A 88 27.09 0.57 17.93
CA GLU A 88 28.08 -0.49 17.82
C GLU A 88 29.32 -0.04 17.04
N GLU A 89 29.13 0.75 16.01
CA GLU A 89 30.21 1.23 15.18
C GLU A 89 31.10 2.25 15.88
N ASP A 90 30.53 2.99 16.81
CA ASP A 90 31.28 4.05 17.53
C ASP A 90 32.29 3.52 18.53
N GLU A 91 32.24 2.25 18.81
CA GLU A 91 33.23 1.64 19.67
C GLU A 91 34.56 1.45 18.96
#